data_238668131e5dfc4a60327500e3c15be8
#
_entry.id   238668131e5dfc4a60327500e3c15be8
#
_cell.length_a   1.000
_cell.length_b   1.000
_cell.length_c   1.000
_cell.angle_alpha   90.00
_cell.angle_beta   90.00
_cell.angle_gamma   90.00
#
_symmetry.space_group_name_H-M   'P 1'
#
loop_
_entity.id
_entity.type
_entity.pdbx_description
1 polymer ?
#
loop_
_entity_poly.entity_id
_entity_poly.type
_entity_poly.pdbx_seq_one_letter_code
_entity_poly.pdbx_strand_id
1 'polypeptide(L)'
;GKSISGFPIIGDLTSMPHLLIAGTTGSGKSVCINTIIVSLLYKLNPNLCKLILIDPKMLELSAYEGIPHLLTPVITDSKKATAALGWTVREMNNRYKLMSKVGVRNIDGYNSKHKLKMPYIVVVVDEMSDLMLVSGKEIENYIQKLSQMARAAGIHIIMATQRPSVDVITGTIKANFPTRISFQVSSKIDSRTILGEQGAEQLLGKGDMLFMSSAN
;
A
#
# COMPACT_ATOMS: atom_id res chain seq x y z
N GLY A 1 8.45 -11.07 9.32
CA GLY A 1 9.25 -12.08 8.60
C GLY A 1 10.51 -12.50 9.33
N LYS A 2 11.31 -13.30 8.69
CA LYS A 2 12.59 -13.78 9.23
C LYS A 2 13.71 -13.52 8.23
N SER A 3 14.90 -13.18 8.75
CA SER A 3 16.12 -13.10 7.93
C SER A 3 16.55 -14.50 7.48
N ILE A 4 17.54 -14.57 6.59
CA ILE A 4 18.12 -15.84 6.12
C ILE A 4 18.64 -16.67 7.30
N SER A 5 19.18 -16.00 8.34
CA SER A 5 19.69 -16.65 9.55
C SER A 5 18.60 -17.01 10.58
N GLY A 6 17.32 -16.78 10.26
CA GLY A 6 16.19 -17.15 11.11
C GLY A 6 15.77 -16.11 12.14
N PHE A 7 16.42 -14.95 12.19
CA PHE A 7 16.02 -13.88 13.11
C PHE A 7 14.76 -13.16 12.61
N PRO A 8 13.79 -12.85 13.49
CA PRO A 8 12.60 -12.13 13.09
C PRO A 8 12.93 -10.70 12.65
N ILE A 9 12.30 -10.26 11.55
CA ILE A 9 12.38 -8.89 11.06
C ILE A 9 10.96 -8.32 11.13
N ILE A 10 10.81 -7.21 11.85
CA ILE A 10 9.52 -6.58 12.09
C ILE A 10 9.55 -5.19 11.45
N GLY A 11 8.54 -4.91 10.63
CA GLY A 11 8.32 -3.60 10.03
C GLY A 11 7.08 -2.94 10.63
N ASP A 12 7.10 -1.61 10.69
CA ASP A 12 5.97 -0.81 11.14
C ASP A 12 5.39 -0.05 9.96
N LEU A 13 4.13 -0.33 9.61
CA LEU A 13 3.44 0.32 8.49
C LEU A 13 3.34 1.84 8.70
N THR A 14 3.25 2.33 9.93
CA THR A 14 3.17 3.77 10.21
C THR A 14 4.45 4.51 9.80
N SER A 15 5.60 3.83 9.80
CA SER A 15 6.86 4.38 9.31
C SER A 15 7.06 4.19 7.80
N MET A 16 6.18 3.44 7.14
CA MET A 16 6.23 3.09 5.72
C MET A 16 4.90 3.47 5.05
N PRO A 17 4.63 4.78 4.87
CA PRO A 17 3.31 5.24 4.44
C PRO A 17 2.91 4.73 3.06
N HIS A 18 3.89 4.49 2.18
CA HIS A 18 3.66 3.94 0.86
C HIS A 18 4.59 2.74 0.66
N LEU A 19 3.98 1.58 0.47
CA LEU A 19 4.67 0.31 0.29
C LEU A 19 4.39 -0.25 -1.10
N LEU A 20 5.44 -0.56 -1.85
CA LEU A 20 5.35 -1.18 -3.17
C LEU A 20 5.80 -2.64 -3.07
N ILE A 21 4.97 -3.55 -3.58
CA ILE A 21 5.21 -4.99 -3.51
C ILE A 21 5.20 -5.57 -4.92
N ALA A 22 6.24 -6.30 -5.29
CA ALA A 22 6.31 -7.00 -6.56
C ALA A 22 6.52 -8.50 -6.35
N GLY A 23 5.98 -9.29 -7.25
CA GLY A 23 6.17 -10.74 -7.25
C GLY A 23 5.26 -11.45 -8.22
N THR A 24 5.74 -12.54 -8.80
CA THR A 24 4.93 -13.41 -9.67
C THR A 24 3.87 -14.16 -8.89
N THR A 25 2.92 -14.78 -9.60
CA THR A 25 1.91 -15.65 -8.99
C THR A 25 2.60 -16.79 -8.24
N GLY A 26 2.18 -17.02 -6.99
CA GLY A 26 2.75 -18.07 -6.16
C GLY A 26 4.08 -17.75 -5.51
N SER A 27 4.62 -16.54 -5.69
CA SER A 27 5.91 -16.14 -5.13
C SER A 27 5.86 -15.77 -3.63
N GLY A 28 4.68 -15.57 -3.09
CA GLY A 28 4.48 -15.09 -1.72
C GLY A 28 3.86 -13.69 -1.63
N LYS A 29 3.68 -13.01 -2.77
CA LYS A 29 3.09 -11.66 -2.83
C LYS A 29 1.69 -11.63 -2.19
N SER A 30 0.81 -12.52 -2.58
CA SER A 30 -0.57 -12.58 -2.07
C SER A 30 -0.60 -12.94 -0.59
N VAL A 31 0.25 -13.84 -0.14
CA VAL A 31 0.38 -14.19 1.28
C VAL A 31 0.84 -12.98 2.09
N CYS A 32 1.79 -12.21 1.57
CA CYS A 32 2.26 -10.98 2.22
C CYS A 32 1.13 -9.96 2.39
N ILE A 33 0.37 -9.70 1.32
CA ILE A 33 -0.75 -8.76 1.35
C ILE A 33 -1.81 -9.23 2.36
N ASN A 34 -2.20 -10.50 2.32
CA ASN A 34 -3.17 -11.06 3.26
C ASN A 34 -2.66 -10.98 4.70
N THR A 35 -1.39 -11.24 4.94
CA THR A 35 -0.78 -11.13 6.28
C THR A 35 -0.87 -9.70 6.81
N ILE A 36 -0.60 -8.71 5.98
CA ILE A 36 -0.72 -7.30 6.36
C ILE A 36 -2.16 -6.96 6.73
N ILE A 37 -3.12 -7.33 5.88
CA ILE A 37 -4.54 -7.06 6.13
C ILE A 37 -5.00 -7.73 7.41
N VAL A 38 -4.73 -9.02 7.58
CA VAL A 38 -5.13 -9.78 8.77
C VAL A 38 -4.51 -9.18 10.05
N SER A 39 -3.24 -8.76 9.97
CA SER A 39 -2.57 -8.11 11.11
C SER A 39 -3.27 -6.82 11.52
N LEU A 40 -3.70 -6.01 10.55
CA LEU A 40 -4.46 -4.78 10.82
C LEU A 40 -5.83 -5.08 11.43
N LEU A 41 -6.54 -6.06 10.89
CA LEU A 41 -7.86 -6.46 11.40
C LEU A 41 -7.78 -7.00 12.82
N TYR A 42 -6.70 -7.70 13.15
CA TYR A 42 -6.48 -8.28 14.47
C TYR A 42 -6.17 -7.22 15.53
N LYS A 43 -5.39 -6.21 15.15
CA LYS A 43 -4.91 -5.18 16.09
C LYS A 43 -5.85 -4.00 16.25
N LEU A 44 -6.63 -3.67 15.23
CA LEU A 44 -7.40 -2.42 15.17
C LEU A 44 -8.86 -2.72 14.87
N ASN A 45 -9.76 -2.16 15.68
CA ASN A 45 -11.19 -2.26 15.43
C ASN A 45 -11.60 -1.29 14.29
N PRO A 46 -12.84 -1.41 13.76
CA PRO A 46 -13.28 -0.56 12.62
C PRO A 46 -13.31 0.95 12.91
N ASN A 47 -13.34 1.34 14.17
CA ASN A 47 -13.29 2.76 14.54
C ASN A 47 -11.88 3.34 14.47
N LEU A 48 -10.87 2.48 14.49
CA LEU A 48 -9.46 2.86 14.46
C LEU A 48 -8.78 2.64 13.12
N CYS A 49 -9.32 1.75 12.27
CA CYS A 49 -8.75 1.43 10.97
C CYS A 49 -9.84 1.17 9.94
N LYS A 50 -9.75 1.86 8.82
CA LYS A 50 -10.61 1.65 7.66
C LYS A 50 -9.78 1.21 6.46
N LEU A 51 -10.36 0.36 5.63
CA LEU A 51 -9.70 -0.21 4.46
C LEU A 51 -10.43 0.18 3.18
N ILE A 52 -9.64 0.44 2.15
CA ILE A 52 -10.11 0.48 0.76
C ILE A 52 -9.33 -0.60 0.03
N LEU A 53 -10.03 -1.64 -0.43
CA LEU A 53 -9.43 -2.77 -1.11
C LEU A 53 -9.78 -2.73 -2.59
N ILE A 54 -8.75 -2.80 -3.44
CA ILE A 54 -8.87 -2.73 -4.90
C ILE A 54 -8.28 -4.02 -5.47
N ASP A 55 -9.13 -4.81 -6.12
CA ASP A 55 -8.78 -6.10 -6.70
C ASP A 55 -9.39 -6.24 -8.10
N PRO A 56 -8.69 -5.74 -9.14
CA PRO A 56 -9.24 -5.75 -10.50
C PRO A 56 -9.56 -7.14 -11.06
N LYS A 57 -8.85 -8.16 -10.59
CA LYS A 57 -9.01 -9.54 -11.07
C LYS A 57 -9.99 -10.36 -10.22
N MET A 58 -10.47 -9.83 -9.11
CA MET A 58 -11.42 -10.50 -8.20
C MET A 58 -10.91 -11.84 -7.65
N LEU A 59 -9.61 -11.99 -7.46
CA LEU A 59 -9.00 -13.26 -7.08
C LEU A 59 -8.60 -13.36 -5.61
N GLU A 60 -8.15 -12.24 -5.01
CA GLU A 60 -7.44 -12.30 -3.73
C GLU A 60 -8.18 -11.62 -2.57
N LEU A 61 -8.82 -10.48 -2.82
CA LEU A 61 -9.36 -9.63 -1.76
C LEU A 61 -10.86 -9.78 -1.55
N SER A 62 -11.55 -10.55 -2.38
CA SER A 62 -12.99 -10.79 -2.27
C SER A 62 -13.39 -11.47 -0.95
N ALA A 63 -12.47 -12.20 -0.32
CA ALA A 63 -12.69 -12.85 0.97
C ALA A 63 -12.98 -11.85 2.10
N TYR A 64 -12.59 -10.59 1.94
CA TYR A 64 -12.81 -9.53 2.93
C TYR A 64 -14.12 -8.78 2.71
N GLU A 65 -14.91 -9.13 1.71
CA GLU A 65 -16.18 -8.46 1.44
C GLU A 65 -17.12 -8.55 2.65
N GLY A 66 -17.71 -7.42 2.99
CA GLY A 66 -18.66 -7.35 4.10
C GLY A 66 -18.07 -7.12 5.49
N ILE A 67 -16.74 -7.08 5.64
CA ILE A 67 -16.15 -6.76 6.96
C ILE A 67 -16.39 -5.28 7.32
N PRO A 68 -16.57 -4.97 8.62
CA PRO A 68 -16.93 -3.61 9.03
C PRO A 68 -15.82 -2.58 8.82
N HIS A 69 -14.59 -2.99 8.59
CA HIS A 69 -13.46 -2.10 8.32
C HIS A 69 -13.53 -1.46 6.93
N LEU A 70 -14.28 -2.04 5.98
CA LEU A 70 -14.33 -1.52 4.61
C LEU A 70 -15.08 -0.18 4.55
N LEU A 71 -14.48 0.82 3.91
CA LEU A 71 -15.16 2.08 3.59
C LEU A 71 -16.12 1.94 2.42
N THR A 72 -15.86 0.99 1.54
CA THR A 72 -16.65 0.69 0.35
C THR A 72 -16.54 -0.81 0.08
N PRO A 73 -17.50 -1.41 -0.64
CA PRO A 73 -17.28 -2.77 -1.15
C PRO A 73 -15.96 -2.89 -1.89
N VAL A 74 -15.39 -4.08 -1.95
CA VAL A 74 -14.13 -4.33 -2.68
C VAL A 74 -14.27 -3.79 -4.11
N ILE A 75 -13.34 -2.95 -4.52
CA ILE A 75 -13.38 -2.28 -5.81
C ILE A 75 -12.73 -3.17 -6.86
N THR A 76 -13.44 -3.41 -7.95
CA THR A 76 -12.97 -4.27 -9.05
C THR A 76 -12.82 -3.50 -10.36
N ASP A 77 -13.34 -2.29 -10.45
CA ASP A 77 -13.35 -1.45 -11.64
C ASP A 77 -12.28 -0.35 -11.55
N SER A 78 -11.54 -0.14 -12.65
CA SER A 78 -10.46 0.85 -12.70
C SER A 78 -10.94 2.28 -12.47
N LYS A 79 -12.11 2.65 -12.99
CA LYS A 79 -12.66 3.99 -12.80
C LYS A 79 -13.01 4.25 -11.33
N LYS A 80 -13.63 3.27 -10.68
CA LYS A 80 -13.95 3.36 -9.25
C LYS A 80 -12.69 3.38 -8.40
N ALA A 81 -11.65 2.63 -8.79
CA ALA A 81 -10.37 2.65 -8.10
C ALA A 81 -9.71 4.03 -8.18
N THR A 82 -9.69 4.63 -9.37
CA THR A 82 -9.17 5.98 -9.56
C THR A 82 -9.97 7.01 -8.75
N ALA A 83 -11.28 6.90 -8.75
CA ALA A 83 -12.16 7.75 -7.94
C ALA A 83 -11.89 7.60 -6.44
N ALA A 84 -11.62 6.39 -5.98
CA ALA A 84 -11.28 6.12 -4.57
C ALA A 84 -9.95 6.78 -4.16
N LEU A 85 -8.95 6.79 -5.03
CA LEU A 85 -7.70 7.51 -4.77
C LEU A 85 -7.92 9.02 -4.73
N GLY A 86 -8.76 9.56 -5.62
CA GLY A 86 -9.14 10.96 -5.58
C GLY A 86 -9.87 11.32 -4.29
N TRP A 87 -10.78 10.46 -3.84
CA TRP A 87 -11.45 10.62 -2.55
C TRP A 87 -10.43 10.63 -1.40
N THR A 88 -9.42 9.77 -1.47
CA THR A 88 -8.38 9.66 -0.44
C THR A 88 -7.59 10.97 -0.33
N VAL A 89 -7.29 11.62 -1.47
CA VAL A 89 -6.65 12.95 -1.47
C VAL A 89 -7.54 13.99 -0.77
N ARG A 90 -8.83 14.02 -1.09
CA ARG A 90 -9.79 14.95 -0.46
C ARG A 90 -9.91 14.68 1.03
N GLU A 91 -9.97 13.42 1.43
CA GLU A 91 -10.01 13.04 2.85
C GLU A 91 -8.75 13.51 3.59
N MET A 92 -7.58 13.34 2.98
CA MET A 92 -6.32 13.86 3.55
C MET A 92 -6.41 15.36 3.79
N ASN A 93 -6.88 16.11 2.80
CA ASN A 93 -7.03 17.57 2.92
C ASN A 93 -8.03 17.95 4.02
N ASN A 94 -9.15 17.24 4.12
CA ASN A 94 -10.13 17.45 5.18
C ASN A 94 -9.54 17.17 6.57
N ARG A 95 -8.73 16.13 6.69
CA ARG A 95 -8.05 15.79 7.94
C ARG A 95 -7.10 16.91 8.38
N TYR A 96 -6.34 17.47 7.45
CA TYR A 96 -5.46 18.60 7.75
C TYR A 96 -6.23 19.82 8.22
N LYS A 97 -7.38 20.11 7.62
CA LYS A 97 -8.24 21.20 8.10
C LYS A 97 -8.72 20.97 9.52
N LEU A 98 -9.18 19.76 9.84
CA LEU A 98 -9.62 19.41 11.21
C LEU A 98 -8.47 19.46 12.20
N MET A 99 -7.32 18.92 11.86
CA MET A 99 -6.13 18.94 12.71
C MET A 99 -5.66 20.39 12.97
N SER A 100 -5.67 21.22 11.95
CA SER A 100 -5.29 22.62 12.07
C SER A 100 -6.20 23.39 13.04
N LYS A 101 -7.50 23.14 12.99
CA LYS A 101 -8.48 23.79 13.90
C LYS A 101 -8.21 23.54 15.37
N VAL A 102 -7.68 22.35 15.71
CA VAL A 102 -7.38 21.98 17.10
C VAL A 102 -5.91 22.09 17.44
N GLY A 103 -5.10 22.60 16.52
CA GLY A 103 -3.68 22.89 16.75
C GLY A 103 -2.78 21.68 16.84
N VAL A 104 -3.14 20.57 16.18
CA VAL A 104 -2.33 19.35 16.12
C VAL A 104 -1.72 19.15 14.74
N ARG A 105 -0.64 18.38 14.65
CA ARG A 105 0.13 18.17 13.42
C ARG A 105 -0.06 16.79 12.80
N ASN A 106 -0.62 15.84 13.54
CA ASN A 106 -0.79 14.48 13.08
C ASN A 106 -2.02 13.81 13.71
N ILE A 107 -2.36 12.65 13.15
CA ILE A 107 -3.54 11.89 13.57
C ILE A 107 -3.47 11.47 15.05
N ASP A 108 -2.30 11.10 15.54
CA ASP A 108 -2.14 10.68 16.94
C ASP A 108 -2.42 11.85 17.90
N GLY A 109 -1.93 13.04 17.55
CA GLY A 109 -2.23 14.26 18.30
C GLY A 109 -3.71 14.58 18.31
N TYR A 110 -4.39 14.44 17.17
CA TYR A 110 -5.84 14.61 17.07
C TYR A 110 -6.58 13.60 17.95
N ASN A 111 -6.24 12.33 17.81
CA ASN A 111 -6.92 11.24 18.50
C ASN A 111 -6.70 11.27 20.01
N SER A 112 -5.59 11.81 20.48
CA SER A 112 -5.36 11.98 21.93
C SER A 112 -6.30 13.00 22.58
N LYS A 113 -6.86 13.93 21.80
CA LYS A 113 -7.73 15.02 22.28
C LYS A 113 -9.23 14.76 22.04
N HIS A 114 -9.58 13.70 21.31
CA HIS A 114 -10.97 13.46 20.91
C HIS A 114 -11.44 12.07 21.35
N LYS A 115 -12.69 11.98 21.80
CA LYS A 115 -13.35 10.68 22.04
C LYS A 115 -13.63 9.98 20.73
N LEU A 116 -14.13 10.70 19.74
CA LEU A 116 -14.38 10.20 18.40
C LEU A 116 -13.08 10.24 17.62
N LYS A 117 -12.46 9.08 17.46
CA LYS A 117 -11.16 8.96 16.79
C LYS A 117 -11.29 9.12 15.29
N MET A 118 -10.25 9.71 14.69
CA MET A 118 -10.04 9.69 13.27
C MET A 118 -9.36 8.36 12.92
N PRO A 119 -9.98 7.48 12.11
CA PRO A 119 -9.37 6.18 11.83
C PRO A 119 -8.19 6.30 10.88
N TYR A 120 -7.21 5.41 11.02
CA TYR A 120 -6.23 5.17 9.98
C TYR A 120 -6.93 4.64 8.73
N ILE A 121 -6.44 5.01 7.56
CA ILE A 121 -6.95 4.50 6.28
C ILE A 121 -5.81 3.79 5.57
N VAL A 122 -6.04 2.54 5.18
CA VAL A 122 -5.08 1.76 4.40
C VAL A 122 -5.73 1.40 3.07
N VAL A 123 -5.13 1.86 1.98
CA VAL A 123 -5.55 1.55 0.62
C VAL A 123 -4.66 0.44 0.10
N VAL A 124 -5.25 -0.68 -0.31
CA VAL A 124 -4.51 -1.83 -0.83
C VAL A 124 -4.92 -2.09 -2.28
N VAL A 125 -3.96 -2.06 -3.18
CA VAL A 125 -4.16 -2.40 -4.60
C VAL A 125 -3.41 -3.70 -4.87
N ASP A 126 -4.15 -4.78 -5.11
CA ASP A 126 -3.57 -6.12 -5.32
C ASP A 126 -2.80 -6.24 -6.64
N GLU A 127 -3.29 -5.60 -7.70
CA GLU A 127 -2.61 -5.52 -8.98
C GLU A 127 -2.79 -4.12 -9.58
N MET A 128 -1.70 -3.38 -9.68
CA MET A 128 -1.73 -2.01 -10.15
C MET A 128 -1.56 -1.86 -11.66
N SER A 129 -1.16 -2.92 -12.37
CA SER A 129 -0.83 -2.81 -13.81
C SER A 129 -2.00 -2.29 -14.64
N ASP A 130 -3.21 -2.83 -14.42
CA ASP A 130 -4.39 -2.40 -15.18
C ASP A 130 -4.76 -0.95 -14.88
N LEU A 131 -4.64 -0.54 -13.62
CA LEU A 131 -4.88 0.86 -13.22
C LEU A 131 -3.92 1.82 -13.90
N MET A 132 -2.64 1.45 -13.96
CA MET A 132 -1.60 2.28 -14.55
C MET A 132 -1.77 2.37 -16.07
N LEU A 133 -2.21 1.31 -16.73
CA LEU A 133 -2.44 1.31 -18.17
C LEU A 133 -3.66 2.14 -18.57
N VAL A 134 -4.70 2.16 -17.73
CA VAL A 134 -5.96 2.87 -18.03
C VAL A 134 -5.92 4.32 -17.56
N SER A 135 -5.42 4.58 -16.36
CA SER A 135 -5.50 5.87 -15.67
C SER A 135 -4.17 6.30 -15.05
N GLY A 136 -3.06 5.89 -15.65
CA GLY A 136 -1.71 6.06 -15.06
C GLY A 136 -1.39 7.48 -14.64
N LYS A 137 -1.70 8.48 -15.48
CA LYS A 137 -1.40 9.89 -15.16
C LYS A 137 -2.22 10.41 -13.98
N GLU A 138 -3.50 10.07 -13.91
CA GLU A 138 -4.34 10.46 -12.77
C GLU A 138 -3.85 9.80 -11.49
N ILE A 139 -3.53 8.51 -11.57
CA ILE A 139 -3.01 7.73 -10.42
C ILE A 139 -1.68 8.34 -9.94
N GLU A 140 -0.76 8.64 -10.85
CA GLU A 140 0.51 9.29 -10.50
C GLU A 140 0.28 10.65 -9.82
N ASN A 141 -0.65 11.44 -10.33
CA ASN A 141 -0.98 12.73 -9.75
C ASN A 141 -1.51 12.60 -8.32
N TYR A 142 -2.42 11.66 -8.08
CA TYR A 142 -2.93 11.41 -6.73
C TYR A 142 -1.85 10.88 -5.79
N ILE A 143 -1.03 9.95 -6.24
CA ILE A 143 0.08 9.40 -5.47
C ILE A 143 1.07 10.51 -5.09
N GLN A 144 1.39 11.39 -6.04
CA GLN A 144 2.30 12.50 -5.78
C GLN A 144 1.73 13.47 -4.73
N LYS A 145 0.43 13.73 -4.77
CA LYS A 145 -0.24 14.58 -3.75
C LYS A 145 -0.25 13.93 -2.37
N LEU A 146 -0.37 12.61 -2.32
CA LEU A 146 -0.41 11.86 -1.06
C LEU A 146 0.98 11.66 -0.45
N SER A 147 2.04 11.66 -1.25
CA SER A 147 3.34 11.09 -0.87
C SER A 147 3.98 11.68 0.39
N GLN A 148 3.90 12.99 0.59
CA GLN A 148 4.59 13.65 1.71
C GLN A 148 3.69 13.88 2.91
N MET A 149 2.38 13.96 2.70
CA MET A 149 1.42 14.42 3.71
C MET A 149 0.52 13.29 4.24
N ALA A 150 0.42 12.18 3.54
CA ALA A 150 -0.50 11.12 3.91
C ALA A 150 -0.19 10.50 5.27
N ARG A 151 1.09 10.32 5.58
CA ARG A 151 1.53 9.70 6.84
C ARG A 151 0.98 10.42 8.07
N ALA A 152 1.14 11.73 8.13
CA ALA A 152 0.68 12.52 9.27
C ALA A 152 -0.85 12.52 9.38
N ALA A 153 -1.56 12.36 8.27
CA ALA A 153 -3.01 12.24 8.23
C ALA A 153 -3.51 10.81 8.48
N GLY A 154 -2.61 9.86 8.73
CA GLY A 154 -2.96 8.46 9.01
C GLY A 154 -3.39 7.67 7.78
N ILE A 155 -2.88 8.01 6.61
CA ILE A 155 -3.23 7.38 5.34
C ILE A 155 -2.01 6.64 4.79
N HIS A 156 -2.20 5.36 4.45
CA HIS A 156 -1.14 4.47 3.96
C HIS A 156 -1.61 3.78 2.69
N ILE A 157 -0.71 3.63 1.71
CA ILE A 157 -1.02 3.02 0.44
C ILE A 157 -0.08 1.84 0.20
N ILE A 158 -0.66 0.70 -0.09
CA ILE A 158 0.05 -0.50 -0.49
C ILE A 158 -0.34 -0.79 -1.93
N MET A 159 0.64 -0.75 -2.83
CA MET A 159 0.44 -1.11 -4.22
C MET A 159 1.27 -2.34 -4.56
N ALA A 160 0.67 -3.25 -5.28
CA ALA A 160 1.31 -4.49 -5.67
C ALA A 160 1.16 -4.77 -7.16
N THR A 161 2.12 -5.50 -7.73
CA THR A 161 2.08 -5.93 -9.12
C THR A 161 2.83 -7.24 -9.32
N GLN A 162 2.24 -8.13 -10.22
CA GLN A 162 2.93 -9.30 -10.74
C GLN A 162 3.92 -8.93 -11.85
N ARG A 163 3.77 -7.73 -12.44
CA ARG A 163 4.51 -7.28 -13.63
C ARG A 163 5.18 -5.93 -13.36
N PRO A 164 6.35 -5.92 -12.71
CA PRO A 164 7.05 -4.66 -12.40
C PRO A 164 7.78 -4.10 -13.63
N SER A 165 7.04 -3.87 -14.72
CA SER A 165 7.57 -3.24 -15.93
C SER A 165 7.72 -1.72 -15.74
N VAL A 166 8.49 -1.08 -16.60
CA VAL A 166 8.70 0.37 -16.55
C VAL A 166 7.42 1.17 -16.82
N ASP A 167 6.45 0.60 -17.53
CA ASP A 167 5.15 1.23 -17.79
C ASP A 167 4.23 1.19 -16.55
N VAL A 168 4.47 0.28 -15.66
CA VAL A 168 3.70 0.11 -14.41
C VAL A 168 4.42 0.80 -13.26
N ILE A 169 5.69 0.50 -13.07
CA ILE A 169 6.55 1.11 -12.05
C ILE A 169 7.30 2.29 -12.68
N THR A 170 6.57 3.36 -12.89
CA THR A 170 7.09 4.57 -13.52
C THR A 170 8.03 5.34 -12.59
N GLY A 171 8.72 6.34 -13.13
CA GLY A 171 9.58 7.22 -12.33
C GLY A 171 8.83 7.91 -11.20
N THR A 172 7.60 8.36 -11.44
CA THR A 172 6.75 8.97 -10.41
C THR A 172 6.40 7.97 -9.31
N ILE A 173 6.04 6.75 -9.67
CA ILE A 173 5.76 5.69 -8.69
C ILE A 173 7.02 5.39 -7.86
N LYS A 174 8.17 5.22 -8.50
CA LYS A 174 9.43 4.97 -7.79
C LYS A 174 9.78 6.08 -6.81
N ALA A 175 9.58 7.33 -7.21
CA ALA A 175 9.88 8.49 -6.38
C ALA A 175 9.01 8.56 -5.13
N ASN A 176 7.78 8.03 -5.18
CA ASN A 176 6.79 8.14 -4.12
C ASN A 176 6.59 6.85 -3.31
N PHE A 177 7.25 5.77 -3.68
CA PHE A 177 7.24 4.49 -2.96
C PHE A 177 8.69 4.09 -2.61
N PRO A 178 9.29 4.73 -1.60
CA PRO A 178 10.68 4.44 -1.23
C PRO A 178 10.85 3.09 -0.54
N THR A 179 9.79 2.56 0.06
CA THR A 179 9.82 1.24 0.68
C THR A 179 9.26 0.21 -0.28
N ARG A 180 10.05 -0.82 -0.56
CA ARG A 180 9.71 -1.82 -1.55
C ARG A 180 10.05 -3.22 -1.05
N ILE A 181 9.17 -4.17 -1.39
CA ILE A 181 9.38 -5.60 -1.17
C ILE A 181 9.30 -6.26 -2.54
N SER A 182 10.29 -7.07 -2.88
CA SER A 182 10.22 -7.91 -4.07
C SER A 182 10.31 -9.38 -3.67
N PHE A 183 9.27 -10.12 -3.99
CA PHE A 183 9.32 -11.58 -4.08
C PHE A 183 9.94 -11.96 -5.41
N GLN A 184 9.96 -13.26 -5.74
CA GLN A 184 10.51 -13.68 -7.02
C GLN A 184 9.81 -12.98 -8.18
N VAL A 185 10.61 -12.48 -9.12
CA VAL A 185 10.16 -11.87 -10.37
C VAL A 185 10.70 -12.68 -11.56
N SER A 186 10.17 -12.41 -12.76
CA SER A 186 10.45 -13.23 -13.93
C SER A 186 11.83 -12.99 -14.55
N SER A 187 12.45 -11.82 -14.34
CA SER A 187 13.67 -11.45 -15.03
C SER A 187 14.53 -10.48 -14.21
N LYS A 188 15.81 -10.34 -14.61
CA LYS A 188 16.73 -9.34 -14.06
C LYS A 188 16.23 -7.92 -14.31
N ILE A 189 15.59 -7.69 -15.47
CA ILE A 189 15.02 -6.39 -15.83
C ILE A 189 13.92 -6.02 -14.83
N ASP A 190 13.03 -6.95 -14.50
CA ASP A 190 11.98 -6.73 -13.50
C ASP A 190 12.56 -6.45 -12.12
N SER A 191 13.61 -7.18 -11.72
CA SER A 191 14.30 -6.93 -10.46
C SER A 191 14.91 -5.53 -10.40
N ARG A 192 15.56 -5.10 -11.45
CA ARG A 192 16.12 -3.74 -11.54
C ARG A 192 15.05 -2.67 -11.51
N THR A 193 13.90 -2.94 -12.14
CA THR A 193 12.78 -1.99 -12.15
C THR A 193 12.24 -1.75 -10.74
N ILE A 194 12.05 -2.79 -9.96
CA ILE A 194 11.46 -2.66 -8.61
C ILE A 194 12.50 -2.27 -7.54
N LEU A 195 13.70 -2.82 -7.59
CA LEU A 195 14.72 -2.67 -6.55
C LEU A 195 15.91 -1.78 -6.94
N GLY A 196 16.09 -1.48 -8.23
CA GLY A 196 17.27 -0.82 -8.73
C GLY A 196 18.47 -1.76 -8.94
N GLU A 197 18.32 -3.04 -8.60
CA GLU A 197 19.37 -4.05 -8.75
C GLU A 197 18.80 -5.41 -9.14
N GLN A 198 19.64 -6.28 -9.66
CA GLN A 198 19.26 -7.66 -9.96
C GLN A 198 19.28 -8.50 -8.67
N GLY A 199 18.66 -9.68 -8.71
CA GLY A 199 18.66 -10.64 -7.61
C GLY A 199 17.29 -11.22 -7.30
N ALA A 200 16.20 -10.45 -7.46
CA ALA A 200 14.86 -10.93 -7.17
C ALA A 200 14.42 -12.07 -8.10
N GLU A 201 14.98 -12.18 -9.31
CA GLU A 201 14.73 -13.29 -10.23
C GLU A 201 15.30 -14.61 -9.75
N GLN A 202 16.25 -14.58 -8.82
CA GLN A 202 16.90 -15.75 -8.24
C GLN A 202 16.26 -16.25 -6.95
N LEU A 203 15.25 -15.53 -6.42
CA LEU A 203 14.55 -15.96 -5.21
C LEU A 203 13.80 -17.26 -5.45
N LEU A 204 13.61 -18.05 -4.40
CA LEU A 204 13.02 -19.40 -4.48
C LEU A 204 11.53 -19.43 -4.80
N GLY A 205 10.82 -18.32 -4.70
CA GLY A 205 9.42 -18.26 -5.03
C GLY A 205 8.47 -18.86 -4.00
N LYS A 206 8.94 -19.05 -2.76
CA LYS A 206 8.16 -19.61 -1.65
C LYS A 206 8.13 -18.67 -0.45
N GLY A 207 7.98 -17.38 -0.72
CA GLY A 207 7.96 -16.36 0.31
C GLY A 207 9.32 -15.70 0.57
N ASP A 208 10.38 -16.12 -0.12
CA ASP A 208 11.66 -15.41 -0.08
C ASP A 208 11.48 -14.03 -0.69
N MET A 209 12.03 -13.01 -0.03
CA MET A 209 11.86 -11.63 -0.47
C MET A 209 13.13 -10.80 -0.25
N LEU A 210 13.23 -9.72 -1.03
CA LEU A 210 14.19 -8.64 -0.82
C LEU A 210 13.44 -7.39 -0.38
N PHE A 211 13.97 -6.71 0.61
CA PHE A 211 13.37 -5.51 1.20
C PHE A 211 14.26 -4.31 0.95
N MET A 212 13.68 -3.20 0.50
CA MET A 212 14.36 -1.94 0.33
C MET A 212 13.60 -0.82 1.03
N SER A 213 14.32 0.02 1.78
CA SER A 213 13.75 1.18 2.46
C SER A 213 14.69 2.36 2.37
N SER A 214 14.14 3.56 2.23
CA SER A 214 14.92 4.81 2.25
C SER A 214 15.39 5.20 3.65
N ALA A 215 14.96 4.47 4.69
CA ALA A 215 15.35 4.75 6.07
C ALA A 215 16.72 4.18 6.47
N ASN A 216 17.41 3.50 5.55
CA ASN A 216 18.75 2.93 5.75
C ASN A 216 19.79 3.68 4.95
#